data_002580f5248e04c4df10cda8d1dda1f1
#
_entry.id   002580f5248e04c4df10cda8d1dda1f1
#
_cell.length_a   1.000
_cell.length_b   1.000
_cell.length_c   1.000
_cell.angle_alpha   90.00
_cell.angle_beta   90.00
_cell.angle_gamma   90.00
#
_symmetry.space_group_name_H-M   'P 1'
#
loop_
_entity.id
_entity.type
_entity.pdbx_description
1 polymer ?
#
loop_
_entity_poly.entity_id
_entity_poly.type
_entity_poly.pdbx_seq_one_letter_code
_entity_poly.pdbx_strand_id
1 'polypeptide(L)'
;MKHAFSIRTLLAALIAALLSFPVYADKVYDTDIVVVGGGGTGLAAGVQAKMLGAEVIILEKQAIAGGSANYAEGIFAAESTMQKRQGIDVSRKFAFHAIMNYSHWRANAPLVSAIVLKSAETLEWLQQFGVNYEFIGVGAFGGPLTWHVVGELEINGKRYNHGSAVMAALNQKFRDLGGTILLQTPGKKLIKKDNRIVGVEGVNKDGEKVIVNAKAVIIGTGGYGNNKEMLKKYARFPDVIMVGQAGKDGEGIQMAWEAGAGEEGAEIMIPYRPGLPDFSTTSHLIAAAVQPYLYVDPNGRRYTDEHNISEWPFSGNALERIGGVAYSIYDEQTRQLFLNDGIQMALGEWVIYGTKLDKLDEEFNKELAKNNGNVFKCNTIDEVAQKIGADPKVLKETIANNNKAAAIHKDEQFFKNADFLRPVEKGPFYVTKLQPRALGTFGGIRINEKTEVVTAQGKTIPGLYAGGLDAGGMYGDSYGLEMGGASFAFALNAGRIAAENAVKYIK
;
A
#
# COMPACT_ATOMS: atom_id res chain seq x y z
N MET A 1 -15.52 47.15 -56.44
CA MET A 1 -15.55 47.46 -54.99
C MET A 1 -16.34 46.39 -54.32
N LYS A 2 -15.69 45.33 -53.85
CA LYS A 2 -16.23 44.38 -52.87
C LYS A 2 -15.08 43.46 -52.43
N HIS A 3 -14.94 43.30 -51.09
CA HIS A 3 -14.07 42.39 -50.37
C HIS A 3 -12.61 42.75 -50.14
N ALA A 4 -12.40 43.84 -49.41
CA ALA A 4 -11.24 43.99 -48.52
C ALA A 4 -11.76 44.11 -47.08
N PHE A 5 -12.56 43.16 -46.61
CA PHE A 5 -12.86 42.96 -45.16
C PHE A 5 -11.74 42.10 -44.60
N SER A 6 -10.87 42.63 -44.29
CA SER A 6 -9.73 42.94 -43.46
C SER A 6 -9.31 41.74 -42.58
N ILE A 7 -8.23 41.06 -43.01
CA ILE A 7 -7.35 40.20 -42.21
C ILE A 7 -7.00 40.86 -40.84
N ARG A 8 -7.00 42.20 -40.78
CA ARG A 8 -6.78 42.98 -39.55
C ARG A 8 -7.91 42.83 -38.53
N THR A 9 -9.17 42.66 -38.95
CA THR A 9 -10.32 42.47 -38.04
C THR A 9 -10.38 41.07 -37.51
N LEU A 10 -9.98 40.06 -38.30
CA LEU A 10 -9.83 38.67 -37.83
C LEU A 10 -8.63 38.52 -36.86
N LEU A 11 -7.50 39.19 -37.12
CA LEU A 11 -6.35 39.20 -36.20
C LEU A 11 -6.68 39.90 -34.88
N ALA A 12 -7.42 41.00 -34.91
CA ALA A 12 -7.84 41.73 -33.72
C ALA A 12 -8.87 40.88 -32.87
N ALA A 13 -9.78 40.13 -33.53
CA ALA A 13 -10.70 39.23 -32.86
C ALA A 13 -9.99 37.99 -32.28
N LEU A 14 -8.96 37.46 -32.99
CA LEU A 14 -8.13 36.37 -32.46
C LEU A 14 -7.26 36.80 -31.26
N ILE A 15 -6.72 38.01 -31.32
CA ILE A 15 -5.92 38.60 -30.21
C ILE A 15 -6.82 38.91 -29.00
N ALA A 16 -8.05 39.41 -29.23
CA ALA A 16 -9.02 39.62 -28.14
C ALA A 16 -9.52 38.31 -27.52
N ALA A 17 -9.68 37.22 -28.31
CA ALA A 17 -10.02 35.90 -27.81
C ALA A 17 -8.86 35.21 -27.05
N LEU A 18 -7.61 35.57 -27.39
CA LEU A 18 -6.42 35.06 -26.65
C LEU A 18 -6.14 35.80 -25.33
N LEU A 19 -6.80 36.97 -25.10
CA LEU A 19 -6.63 37.77 -23.86
C LEU A 19 -7.77 37.60 -22.85
N SER A 20 -8.77 36.78 -23.13
CA SER A 20 -9.88 36.50 -22.21
C SER A 20 -9.74 35.14 -21.50
N PHE A 21 -8.54 34.79 -21.03
CA PHE A 21 -8.46 33.84 -19.94
C PHE A 21 -9.02 34.53 -18.69
N PRO A 22 -10.03 33.95 -18.01
CA PRO A 22 -10.48 34.51 -16.77
C PRO A 22 -9.28 34.50 -15.82
N VAL A 23 -8.81 35.67 -15.41
CA VAL A 23 -7.86 35.80 -14.30
C VAL A 23 -8.69 35.51 -13.06
N TYR A 24 -8.71 34.24 -12.66
CA TYR A 24 -9.28 33.85 -11.38
C TYR A 24 -8.40 34.44 -10.26
N ALA A 25 -9.04 35.14 -9.33
CA ALA A 25 -8.33 35.60 -8.14
C ALA A 25 -7.89 34.37 -7.32
N ASP A 26 -6.64 34.37 -6.84
CA ASP A 26 -6.10 33.33 -5.98
C ASP A 26 -7.00 33.17 -4.74
N LYS A 27 -7.33 31.91 -4.40
CA LYS A 27 -8.00 31.60 -3.15
C LYS A 27 -6.97 31.47 -2.04
N VAL A 28 -6.94 32.43 -1.13
CA VAL A 28 -5.97 32.47 -0.04
C VAL A 28 -6.65 32.07 1.26
N TYR A 29 -6.01 31.16 2.01
CA TYR A 29 -6.43 30.69 3.33
C TYR A 29 -5.27 30.87 4.30
N ASP A 30 -5.60 31.12 5.57
CA ASP A 30 -4.65 31.16 6.68
C ASP A 30 -5.05 30.11 7.71
N THR A 31 -4.06 29.38 8.24
CA THR A 31 -4.28 28.35 9.26
C THR A 31 -3.01 28.16 10.10
N ASP A 32 -3.10 27.44 11.22
CA ASP A 32 -1.91 27.06 11.99
C ASP A 32 -1.14 25.94 11.32
N ILE A 33 -1.84 24.90 10.85
CA ILE A 33 -1.25 23.72 10.21
C ILE A 33 -2.00 23.40 8.92
N VAL A 34 -1.30 23.24 7.82
CA VAL A 34 -1.85 22.65 6.61
C VAL A 34 -1.37 21.20 6.45
N VAL A 35 -2.29 20.31 6.14
CA VAL A 35 -2.01 18.90 5.84
C VAL A 35 -2.22 18.64 4.36
N VAL A 36 -1.26 18.02 3.69
CA VAL A 36 -1.35 17.64 2.28
C VAL A 36 -1.62 16.15 2.17
N GLY A 37 -2.84 15.80 1.76
CA GLY A 37 -3.37 14.45 1.69
C GLY A 37 -4.34 14.12 2.82
N GLY A 38 -5.57 13.75 2.48
CA GLY A 38 -6.64 13.38 3.42
C GLY A 38 -6.74 11.86 3.66
N GLY A 39 -5.62 11.12 3.59
CA GLY A 39 -5.53 9.69 3.91
C GLY A 39 -5.34 9.42 5.40
N GLY A 40 -4.91 8.20 5.76
CA GLY A 40 -4.72 7.79 7.15
C GLY A 40 -3.83 8.73 7.97
N THR A 41 -2.67 9.12 7.41
CA THR A 41 -1.76 10.07 8.06
C THR A 41 -2.39 11.44 8.20
N GLY A 42 -3.00 11.95 7.13
CA GLY A 42 -3.53 13.31 7.14
C GLY A 42 -4.74 13.48 8.04
N LEU A 43 -5.69 12.53 8.03
CA LEU A 43 -6.85 12.59 8.93
C LEU A 43 -6.44 12.41 10.39
N ALA A 44 -5.50 11.48 10.69
CA ALA A 44 -4.98 11.30 12.04
C ALA A 44 -4.26 12.58 12.54
N ALA A 45 -3.45 13.21 11.68
CA ALA A 45 -2.78 14.47 11.99
C ALA A 45 -3.79 15.60 12.21
N GLY A 46 -4.77 15.73 11.32
CA GLY A 46 -5.80 16.76 11.42
C GLY A 46 -6.60 16.67 12.71
N VAL A 47 -7.11 15.47 13.04
CA VAL A 47 -7.87 15.25 14.29
C VAL A 47 -7.00 15.54 15.51
N GLN A 48 -5.76 14.99 15.56
CA GLN A 48 -4.87 15.19 16.69
C GLN A 48 -4.52 16.67 16.87
N ALA A 49 -4.22 17.40 15.81
CA ALA A 49 -3.89 18.82 15.88
C ALA A 49 -5.09 19.68 16.34
N LYS A 50 -6.30 19.40 15.82
CA LYS A 50 -7.53 20.05 16.26
C LYS A 50 -7.81 19.77 17.74
N MET A 51 -7.63 18.54 18.23
CA MET A 51 -7.77 18.20 19.65
C MET A 51 -6.76 18.95 20.54
N LEU A 52 -5.59 19.33 19.99
CA LEU A 52 -4.57 20.13 20.67
C LEU A 52 -4.78 21.65 20.53
N GLY A 53 -5.88 22.08 19.90
CA GLY A 53 -6.32 23.45 19.78
C GLY A 53 -5.73 24.23 18.59
N ALA A 54 -5.12 23.57 17.61
CA ALA A 54 -4.64 24.22 16.38
C ALA A 54 -5.76 24.35 15.33
N GLU A 55 -5.71 25.41 14.52
CA GLU A 55 -6.51 25.50 13.31
C GLU A 55 -5.86 24.69 12.18
N VAL A 56 -6.67 23.88 11.47
CA VAL A 56 -6.16 22.91 10.48
C VAL A 56 -6.98 22.93 9.20
N ILE A 57 -6.27 22.99 8.06
CA ILE A 57 -6.83 22.76 6.73
C ILE A 57 -6.16 21.51 6.13
N ILE A 58 -6.95 20.59 5.60
CA ILE A 58 -6.47 19.43 4.82
C ILE A 58 -6.74 19.69 3.34
N LEU A 59 -5.70 19.56 2.51
CA LEU A 59 -5.81 19.52 1.07
C LEU A 59 -5.91 18.05 0.62
N GLU A 60 -6.99 17.69 -0.08
CA GLU A 60 -7.18 16.34 -0.63
C GLU A 60 -7.38 16.41 -2.15
N LYS A 61 -6.58 15.62 -2.87
CA LYS A 61 -6.60 15.57 -4.34
C LYS A 61 -7.86 14.90 -4.89
N GLN A 62 -8.41 13.92 -4.18
CA GLN A 62 -9.57 13.17 -4.60
C GLN A 62 -10.89 13.86 -4.19
N ALA A 63 -12.01 13.37 -4.75
CA ALA A 63 -13.34 13.83 -4.39
C ALA A 63 -13.79 13.39 -2.99
N ILE A 64 -13.11 12.41 -2.39
CA ILE A 64 -13.36 11.88 -1.05
C ILE A 64 -12.05 11.68 -0.30
N ALA A 65 -12.07 11.91 1.01
CA ALA A 65 -10.95 11.62 1.88
C ALA A 65 -10.92 10.13 2.29
N GLY A 66 -9.76 9.67 2.79
CA GLY A 66 -9.52 8.32 3.30
C GLY A 66 -8.35 7.60 2.64
N GLY A 67 -8.10 7.86 1.37
CA GLY A 67 -6.96 7.30 0.66
C GLY A 67 -6.92 5.76 0.70
N SER A 68 -5.73 5.18 0.62
CA SER A 68 -5.52 3.71 0.71
C SER A 68 -5.87 3.13 2.06
N ALA A 69 -5.93 3.94 3.11
CA ALA A 69 -6.32 3.49 4.43
C ALA A 69 -7.75 2.92 4.47
N ASN A 70 -8.62 3.30 3.52
CA ASN A 70 -9.96 2.69 3.35
C ASN A 70 -9.91 1.17 3.09
N TYR A 71 -8.81 0.65 2.55
CA TYR A 71 -8.64 -0.76 2.20
C TYR A 71 -7.80 -1.55 3.22
N ALA A 72 -7.33 -0.89 4.28
CA ALA A 72 -6.65 -1.58 5.38
C ALA A 72 -7.67 -2.42 6.16
N GLU A 73 -7.22 -3.53 6.73
CA GLU A 73 -8.10 -4.47 7.45
C GLU A 73 -7.97 -4.30 8.97
N GLY A 74 -6.76 -4.02 9.46
CA GLY A 74 -6.51 -3.85 10.88
C GLY A 74 -5.21 -3.10 11.18
N ILE A 75 -4.97 -2.85 12.46
CA ILE A 75 -3.93 -1.96 12.98
C ILE A 75 -3.00 -2.73 13.90
N PHE A 76 -1.68 -2.57 13.71
CA PHE A 76 -0.68 -3.10 14.64
C PHE A 76 -0.74 -2.42 16.01
N ALA A 77 -0.65 -3.22 17.07
CA ALA A 77 -0.28 -2.73 18.38
C ALA A 77 0.45 -3.79 19.21
N ALA A 78 1.27 -3.33 20.15
CA ALA A 78 1.92 -4.12 21.18
C ALA A 78 1.48 -3.62 22.56
N GLU A 79 1.21 -4.56 23.47
CA GLU A 79 0.73 -4.28 24.82
C GLU A 79 -0.63 -3.53 24.86
N SER A 80 -1.50 -3.77 23.89
CA SER A 80 -2.84 -3.19 23.88
C SER A 80 -3.70 -3.75 25.03
N THR A 81 -4.71 -2.97 25.42
CA THR A 81 -5.69 -3.41 26.42
C THR A 81 -6.41 -4.69 25.97
N MET A 82 -6.67 -4.85 24.67
CA MET A 82 -7.30 -6.05 24.12
C MET A 82 -6.37 -7.27 24.22
N GLN A 83 -5.08 -7.14 23.87
CA GLN A 83 -4.09 -8.22 24.05
C GLN A 83 -4.00 -8.66 25.50
N LYS A 84 -3.88 -7.72 26.44
CA LYS A 84 -3.81 -8.00 27.87
C LYS A 84 -5.04 -8.76 28.38
N ARG A 85 -6.24 -8.39 27.95
CA ARG A 85 -7.51 -9.07 28.32
C ARG A 85 -7.60 -10.49 27.78
N GLN A 86 -6.96 -10.77 26.64
CA GLN A 86 -6.94 -12.09 25.99
C GLN A 86 -5.72 -12.94 26.39
N GLY A 87 -4.85 -12.46 27.29
CA GLY A 87 -3.63 -13.17 27.69
C GLY A 87 -2.58 -13.27 26.58
N ILE A 88 -2.62 -12.37 25.60
CA ILE A 88 -1.65 -12.32 24.51
C ILE A 88 -0.45 -11.49 24.95
N ASP A 89 0.71 -12.15 25.07
CA ASP A 89 1.97 -11.54 25.48
C ASP A 89 2.81 -11.11 24.27
N VAL A 90 2.52 -9.91 23.75
CA VAL A 90 3.33 -9.24 22.74
C VAL A 90 3.85 -7.93 23.31
N SER A 91 5.07 -7.99 23.88
CA SER A 91 5.69 -6.81 24.47
C SER A 91 6.20 -5.82 23.40
N ARG A 92 6.26 -4.54 23.76
CA ARG A 92 6.90 -3.49 22.91
C ARG A 92 8.35 -3.82 22.58
N LYS A 93 9.08 -4.42 23.54
CA LYS A 93 10.44 -4.91 23.33
C LYS A 93 10.50 -5.95 22.23
N PHE A 94 9.61 -6.95 22.30
CA PHE A 94 9.51 -8.00 21.26
C PHE A 94 9.22 -7.39 19.91
N ALA A 95 8.18 -6.55 19.79
CA ALA A 95 7.77 -5.93 18.54
C ALA A 95 8.88 -5.06 17.93
N PHE A 96 9.56 -4.24 18.74
CA PHE A 96 10.69 -3.44 18.29
C PHE A 96 11.80 -4.32 17.70
N HIS A 97 12.23 -5.36 18.44
CA HIS A 97 13.30 -6.24 17.96
C HIS A 97 12.89 -7.05 16.74
N ALA A 98 11.64 -7.48 16.63
CA ALA A 98 11.15 -8.21 15.45
C ALA A 98 11.25 -7.34 14.19
N ILE A 99 10.76 -6.09 14.23
CA ILE A 99 10.87 -5.14 13.11
C ILE A 99 12.32 -4.84 12.77
N MET A 100 13.17 -4.57 13.79
CA MET A 100 14.58 -4.28 13.57
C MET A 100 15.36 -5.46 13.01
N ASN A 101 15.11 -6.68 13.49
CA ASN A 101 15.76 -7.89 13.01
C ASN A 101 15.31 -8.27 11.59
N TYR A 102 14.03 -8.14 11.28
CA TYR A 102 13.51 -8.36 9.94
C TYR A 102 14.17 -7.42 8.91
N SER A 103 14.35 -6.16 9.28
CA SER A 103 15.03 -5.15 8.46
C SER A 103 16.56 -5.24 8.50
N HIS A 104 17.15 -6.27 9.14
CA HIS A 104 18.59 -6.36 9.36
C HIS A 104 19.19 -5.09 10.00
N TRP A 105 18.41 -4.46 10.90
CA TRP A 105 18.77 -3.20 11.57
C TRP A 105 19.00 -2.00 10.62
N ARG A 106 18.46 -2.05 9.41
CA ARG A 106 18.48 -0.94 8.44
C ARG A 106 17.38 0.07 8.66
N ALA A 107 16.30 -0.32 9.34
CA ALA A 107 15.23 0.61 9.72
C ALA A 107 15.74 1.67 10.71
N ASN A 108 15.08 2.82 10.74
CA ASN A 108 15.39 3.91 11.66
C ASN A 108 14.92 3.53 13.08
N ALA A 109 15.83 3.04 13.91
CA ALA A 109 15.51 2.52 15.24
C ALA A 109 14.76 3.53 16.15
N PRO A 110 15.15 4.83 16.25
CA PRO A 110 14.36 5.84 16.94
C PRO A 110 12.93 5.96 16.43
N LEU A 111 12.72 5.98 15.11
CA LEU A 111 11.40 6.06 14.51
C LEU A 111 10.55 4.80 14.81
N VAL A 112 11.11 3.61 14.61
CA VAL A 112 10.44 2.33 14.93
C VAL A 112 10.04 2.30 16.40
N SER A 113 10.93 2.73 17.30
CA SER A 113 10.63 2.82 18.74
C SER A 113 9.46 3.76 19.02
N ALA A 114 9.45 4.96 18.43
CA ALA A 114 8.36 5.92 18.61
C ALA A 114 7.00 5.35 18.15
N ILE A 115 6.97 4.65 17.02
CA ILE A 115 5.77 4.01 16.48
C ILE A 115 5.28 2.86 17.37
N VAL A 116 6.18 1.98 17.81
CA VAL A 116 5.84 0.85 18.68
C VAL A 116 5.31 1.35 20.04
N LEU A 117 5.96 2.35 20.63
CA LEU A 117 5.54 2.93 21.91
C LEU A 117 4.15 3.57 21.84
N LYS A 118 3.80 4.19 20.71
CA LYS A 118 2.51 4.88 20.51
C LYS A 118 1.38 3.94 20.08
N SER A 119 1.68 2.72 19.65
CA SER A 119 0.74 1.82 18.96
C SER A 119 -0.54 1.53 19.76
N ALA A 120 -0.44 1.09 21.01
CA ALA A 120 -1.59 0.78 21.85
C ALA A 120 -2.44 2.02 22.16
N GLU A 121 -1.81 3.14 22.49
CA GLU A 121 -2.50 4.41 22.72
C GLU A 121 -3.33 4.86 21.51
N THR A 122 -2.86 4.59 20.30
CA THR A 122 -3.61 4.94 19.08
C THR A 122 -4.86 4.08 18.91
N LEU A 123 -4.85 2.81 19.29
CA LEU A 123 -6.07 2.00 19.30
C LEU A 123 -7.11 2.59 20.28
N GLU A 124 -6.70 2.94 21.49
CA GLU A 124 -7.57 3.51 22.51
C GLU A 124 -8.09 4.90 22.08
N TRP A 125 -7.25 5.69 21.42
CA TRP A 125 -7.64 6.97 20.84
C TRP A 125 -8.72 6.81 19.76
N LEU A 126 -8.62 5.82 18.87
CA LEU A 126 -9.63 5.53 17.85
C LEU A 126 -10.96 5.04 18.47
N GLN A 127 -10.89 4.28 19.58
CA GLN A 127 -12.10 3.82 20.28
C GLN A 127 -12.93 4.98 20.84
N GLN A 128 -12.32 6.13 21.15
CA GLN A 128 -13.05 7.34 21.57
C GLN A 128 -13.97 7.89 20.46
N PHE A 129 -13.75 7.48 19.21
CA PHE A 129 -14.54 7.87 18.04
C PHE A 129 -15.44 6.75 17.52
N GLY A 130 -15.63 5.70 18.34
CA GLY A 130 -16.53 4.58 18.05
C GLY A 130 -15.88 3.43 17.26
N VAL A 131 -14.60 3.52 16.91
CA VAL A 131 -13.89 2.40 16.26
C VAL A 131 -13.80 1.22 17.23
N ASN A 132 -14.17 0.03 16.79
CA ASN A 132 -14.06 -1.21 17.56
C ASN A 132 -13.15 -2.21 16.83
N TYR A 133 -12.75 -3.26 17.56
CA TYR A 133 -11.89 -4.34 17.04
C TYR A 133 -12.59 -5.67 17.28
N GLU A 134 -12.72 -6.50 16.24
CA GLU A 134 -13.40 -7.79 16.30
C GLU A 134 -12.51 -8.86 16.92
N PHE A 135 -11.28 -8.98 16.45
CA PHE A 135 -10.29 -9.95 16.95
C PHE A 135 -8.86 -9.45 16.73
N ILE A 136 -7.90 -10.22 17.27
CA ILE A 136 -6.48 -9.99 17.03
C ILE A 136 -5.96 -11.15 16.19
N GLY A 137 -5.50 -10.82 14.97
CA GLY A 137 -4.92 -11.77 14.02
C GLY A 137 -3.39 -11.69 13.96
N VAL A 138 -2.85 -12.53 13.07
CA VAL A 138 -1.43 -12.54 12.68
C VAL A 138 -1.24 -11.89 11.32
N GLY A 139 -0.09 -11.29 11.07
CA GLY A 139 0.24 -10.75 9.73
C GLY A 139 0.73 -11.85 8.80
N ALA A 140 1.68 -12.65 9.26
CA ALA A 140 2.23 -13.79 8.57
C ALA A 140 1.85 -15.10 9.26
N PHE A 141 1.89 -16.21 8.53
CA PHE A 141 1.62 -17.53 9.09
C PHE A 141 2.61 -17.85 10.23
N GLY A 142 2.05 -18.17 11.41
CA GLY A 142 2.85 -18.41 12.63
C GLY A 142 3.44 -17.17 13.29
N GLY A 143 3.08 -15.96 12.80
CA GLY A 143 3.51 -14.70 13.39
C GLY A 143 2.81 -14.38 14.73
N PRO A 144 3.21 -13.30 15.41
CA PRO A 144 2.60 -12.86 16.65
C PRO A 144 1.22 -12.23 16.42
N LEU A 145 0.35 -12.34 17.43
CA LEU A 145 -0.99 -11.74 17.44
C LEU A 145 -0.90 -10.23 17.69
N THR A 146 -0.72 -9.47 16.63
CA THR A 146 -0.54 -8.01 16.65
C THR A 146 -1.57 -7.23 15.85
N TRP A 147 -2.29 -7.90 14.96
CA TRP A 147 -3.18 -7.31 13.98
C TRP A 147 -4.59 -7.15 14.55
N HIS A 148 -4.91 -5.99 15.07
CA HIS A 148 -6.24 -5.67 15.59
C HIS A 148 -7.16 -5.39 14.41
N VAL A 149 -7.93 -6.39 14.00
CA VAL A 149 -8.87 -6.29 12.87
C VAL A 149 -10.02 -5.38 13.28
N VAL A 150 -10.25 -4.36 12.47
CA VAL A 150 -11.26 -3.32 12.74
C VAL A 150 -12.63 -3.84 12.35
N GLY A 151 -13.58 -3.72 13.27
CA GLY A 151 -14.96 -4.13 13.10
C GLY A 151 -15.82 -3.12 12.33
N GLU A 152 -17.10 -3.42 12.30
CA GLU A 152 -18.13 -2.61 11.65
C GLU A 152 -18.43 -1.34 12.47
N LEU A 153 -18.65 -0.22 11.78
CA LEU A 153 -19.05 1.06 12.38
C LEU A 153 -20.16 1.68 11.54
N GLU A 154 -21.23 2.13 12.19
CA GLU A 154 -22.30 2.88 11.54
C GLU A 154 -22.19 4.37 11.87
N ILE A 155 -22.16 5.21 10.82
CA ILE A 155 -22.19 6.68 10.94
C ILE A 155 -23.28 7.21 10.01
N ASN A 156 -24.24 7.95 10.54
CA ASN A 156 -25.32 8.57 9.79
C ASN A 156 -26.11 7.57 8.90
N GLY A 157 -26.40 6.37 9.42
CA GLY A 157 -27.13 5.31 8.71
C GLY A 157 -26.33 4.59 7.63
N LYS A 158 -25.03 4.87 7.49
CA LYS A 158 -24.14 4.18 6.56
C LYS A 158 -23.15 3.29 7.33
N ARG A 159 -23.02 2.04 6.91
CA ARG A 159 -22.09 1.07 7.49
C ARG A 159 -20.75 1.12 6.79
N TYR A 160 -19.72 1.05 7.60
CA TYR A 160 -18.31 0.99 7.22
C TYR A 160 -17.67 -0.18 7.94
N ASN A 161 -16.66 -0.80 7.36
CA ASN A 161 -15.91 -1.88 7.97
C ASN A 161 -14.40 -1.67 7.78
N HIS A 162 -13.61 -2.30 8.61
CA HIS A 162 -12.16 -2.28 8.53
C HIS A 162 -11.60 -0.85 8.43
N GLY A 163 -10.64 -0.61 7.55
CA GLY A 163 -10.02 0.71 7.37
C GLY A 163 -11.01 1.81 7.00
N SER A 164 -12.08 1.48 6.25
CA SER A 164 -13.11 2.46 5.91
C SER A 164 -13.86 2.96 7.16
N ALA A 165 -14.03 2.13 8.19
CA ALA A 165 -14.61 2.52 9.46
C ALA A 165 -13.71 3.54 10.20
N VAL A 166 -12.39 3.28 10.23
CA VAL A 166 -11.42 4.23 10.81
C VAL A 166 -11.43 5.56 10.07
N MET A 167 -11.42 5.52 8.74
CA MET A 167 -11.41 6.76 7.93
C MET A 167 -12.70 7.55 8.07
N ALA A 168 -13.86 6.88 8.13
CA ALA A 168 -15.15 7.53 8.37
C ALA A 168 -15.20 8.19 9.75
N ALA A 169 -14.74 7.48 10.80
CA ALA A 169 -14.67 8.01 12.16
C ALA A 169 -13.77 9.26 12.27
N LEU A 170 -12.56 9.19 11.70
CA LEU A 170 -11.62 10.31 11.71
C LEU A 170 -12.13 11.50 10.88
N ASN A 171 -12.72 11.26 9.72
CA ASN A 171 -13.31 12.33 8.90
C ASN A 171 -14.46 13.03 9.61
N GLN A 172 -15.38 12.26 10.22
CA GLN A 172 -16.47 12.81 11.01
C GLN A 172 -15.92 13.63 12.19
N LYS A 173 -14.99 13.04 12.98
CA LYS A 173 -14.40 13.72 14.13
C LYS A 173 -13.67 15.01 13.75
N PHE A 174 -12.93 15.01 12.62
CA PHE A 174 -12.23 16.20 12.14
C PHE A 174 -13.21 17.35 11.83
N ARG A 175 -14.35 17.03 11.18
CA ARG A 175 -15.42 18.00 10.88
C ARG A 175 -16.11 18.50 12.15
N ASP A 176 -16.40 17.61 13.09
CA ASP A 176 -17.02 17.96 14.38
C ASP A 176 -16.15 18.93 15.20
N LEU A 177 -14.82 18.83 15.04
CA LEU A 177 -13.86 19.76 15.64
C LEU A 177 -13.68 21.06 14.83
N GLY A 178 -14.49 21.30 13.78
CA GLY A 178 -14.42 22.48 12.93
C GLY A 178 -13.24 22.48 11.95
N GLY A 179 -12.67 21.30 11.64
CA GLY A 179 -11.62 21.19 10.64
C GLY A 179 -12.15 21.35 9.21
N THR A 180 -11.34 21.94 8.33
CA THR A 180 -11.68 22.16 6.92
C THR A 180 -10.94 21.20 6.00
N ILE A 181 -11.66 20.49 5.10
CA ILE A 181 -11.07 19.67 4.04
C ILE A 181 -11.40 20.29 2.69
N LEU A 182 -10.38 20.71 1.96
CA LEU A 182 -10.50 21.16 0.57
C LEU A 182 -10.30 19.95 -0.35
N LEU A 183 -11.43 19.36 -0.78
CA LEU A 183 -11.43 18.23 -1.71
C LEU A 183 -11.11 18.70 -3.14
N GLN A 184 -10.63 17.77 -3.98
CA GLN A 184 -10.22 18.03 -5.36
C GLN A 184 -9.23 19.20 -5.46
N THR A 185 -8.35 19.31 -4.46
CA THR A 185 -7.39 20.39 -4.31
C THR A 185 -6.00 19.81 -3.99
N PRO A 186 -5.27 19.26 -4.99
CA PRO A 186 -3.92 18.78 -4.78
C PRO A 186 -2.97 19.91 -4.37
N GLY A 187 -2.17 19.67 -3.34
CA GLY A 187 -0.99 20.49 -3.04
C GLY A 187 0.08 20.27 -4.10
N LYS A 188 0.68 21.34 -4.59
CA LYS A 188 1.64 21.28 -5.72
C LYS A 188 3.02 21.83 -5.39
N LYS A 189 3.12 22.75 -4.44
CA LYS A 189 4.39 23.40 -4.11
C LYS A 189 4.40 23.86 -2.65
N LEU A 190 5.51 23.61 -1.95
CA LEU A 190 5.75 24.18 -0.63
C LEU A 190 6.15 25.66 -0.73
N ILE A 191 5.60 26.47 0.16
CA ILE A 191 5.98 27.88 0.28
C ILE A 191 7.09 27.96 1.33
N LYS A 192 8.26 28.43 0.92
CA LYS A 192 9.44 28.58 1.79
C LYS A 192 9.76 30.06 1.99
N LYS A 193 9.98 30.45 3.26
CA LYS A 193 10.41 31.78 3.66
C LYS A 193 11.43 31.66 4.79
N ASP A 194 12.55 32.37 4.72
CA ASP A 194 13.58 32.40 5.76
C ASP A 194 14.03 31.00 6.24
N ASN A 195 14.27 30.09 5.27
CA ASN A 195 14.66 28.70 5.49
C ASN A 195 13.63 27.82 6.24
N ARG A 196 12.39 28.26 6.41
CA ARG A 196 11.28 27.50 7.00
C ARG A 196 10.15 27.33 6.00
N ILE A 197 9.38 26.28 6.13
CA ILE A 197 8.16 26.05 5.36
C ILE A 197 7.02 26.81 6.03
N VAL A 198 6.28 27.61 5.23
CA VAL A 198 5.25 28.54 5.71
C VAL A 198 3.92 28.38 4.95
N GLY A 199 3.72 27.29 4.23
CA GLY A 199 2.47 27.03 3.54
C GLY A 199 2.61 26.12 2.32
N VAL A 200 1.51 26.02 1.57
CA VAL A 200 1.39 25.19 0.35
C VAL A 200 0.61 25.94 -0.71
N GLU A 201 1.08 25.88 -1.95
CA GLU A 201 0.31 26.21 -3.13
C GLU A 201 -0.33 24.96 -3.72
N GLY A 202 -1.58 25.06 -4.11
CA GLY A 202 -2.35 24.01 -4.78
C GLY A 202 -3.18 24.60 -5.94
N VAL A 203 -3.94 23.73 -6.57
CA VAL A 203 -4.91 24.09 -7.62
C VAL A 203 -6.20 23.32 -7.34
N ASN A 204 -7.34 23.98 -7.34
CA ASN A 204 -8.61 23.31 -7.18
C ASN A 204 -9.14 22.70 -8.50
N LYS A 205 -10.28 22.00 -8.42
CA LYS A 205 -10.93 21.39 -9.59
C LYS A 205 -11.31 22.36 -10.71
N ASP A 206 -11.49 23.64 -10.37
CA ASP A 206 -11.88 24.70 -11.30
C ASP A 206 -10.66 25.37 -11.96
N GLY A 207 -9.44 24.90 -11.64
CA GLY A 207 -8.18 25.44 -12.12
C GLY A 207 -7.72 26.70 -11.40
N GLU A 208 -8.41 27.07 -10.31
CA GLU A 208 -8.04 28.25 -9.52
C GLU A 208 -6.85 27.91 -8.60
N LYS A 209 -5.91 28.83 -8.51
CA LYS A 209 -4.80 28.72 -7.56
C LYS A 209 -5.30 28.84 -6.13
N VAL A 210 -4.86 27.91 -5.30
CA VAL A 210 -5.14 27.86 -3.86
C VAL A 210 -3.83 28.07 -3.12
N ILE A 211 -3.78 29.06 -2.24
CA ILE A 211 -2.65 29.36 -1.37
C ILE A 211 -3.11 29.12 0.07
N VAL A 212 -2.44 28.24 0.79
CA VAL A 212 -2.68 28.03 2.22
C VAL A 212 -1.43 28.45 2.97
N ASN A 213 -1.47 29.62 3.59
CA ASN A 213 -0.44 30.06 4.52
C ASN A 213 -0.58 29.30 5.83
N ALA A 214 0.51 28.77 6.38
CA ALA A 214 0.51 28.00 7.60
C ALA A 214 1.82 28.17 8.37
N LYS A 215 1.80 27.90 9.66
CA LYS A 215 3.01 27.89 10.50
C LYS A 215 3.78 26.56 10.37
N ALA A 216 3.08 25.48 10.02
CA ALA A 216 3.66 24.15 9.75
C ALA A 216 2.87 23.40 8.65
N VAL A 217 3.56 22.50 7.95
CA VAL A 217 3.01 21.63 6.89
C VAL A 217 3.28 20.18 7.22
N ILE A 218 2.25 19.32 7.06
CA ILE A 218 2.35 17.86 7.23
C ILE A 218 2.03 17.20 5.90
N ILE A 219 2.96 16.38 5.37
CA ILE A 219 2.81 15.64 4.11
C ILE A 219 2.35 14.21 4.40
N GLY A 220 1.26 13.76 3.75
CA GLY A 220 0.70 12.42 3.82
C GLY A 220 -0.05 12.06 2.54
N THR A 221 0.60 12.20 1.36
CA THR A 221 -0.02 12.06 0.03
C THR A 221 -0.10 10.63 -0.48
N GLY A 222 0.63 9.69 0.13
CA GLY A 222 0.44 8.26 -0.06
C GLY A 222 1.35 7.60 -1.09
N GLY A 223 2.55 8.13 -1.33
CA GLY A 223 3.56 7.52 -2.19
C GLY A 223 3.41 7.86 -3.68
N TYR A 224 4.13 7.10 -4.53
CA TYR A 224 4.26 7.40 -5.96
C TYR A 224 3.87 6.24 -6.90
N GLY A 225 3.05 5.29 -6.43
CA GLY A 225 2.70 4.07 -7.16
C GLY A 225 2.05 4.27 -8.53
N ASN A 226 1.48 5.44 -8.83
CA ASN A 226 0.91 5.74 -10.14
C ASN A 226 1.88 6.55 -11.04
N ASN A 227 3.05 6.92 -10.54
CA ASN A 227 4.05 7.67 -11.32
C ASN A 227 5.05 6.72 -11.98
N LYS A 228 4.86 6.45 -13.26
CA LYS A 228 5.69 5.51 -14.04
C LYS A 228 7.17 5.93 -14.08
N GLU A 229 7.46 7.22 -14.15
CA GLU A 229 8.85 7.72 -14.18
C GLU A 229 9.53 7.51 -12.83
N MET A 230 8.83 7.75 -11.72
CA MET A 230 9.37 7.47 -10.40
C MET A 230 9.52 5.96 -10.18
N LEU A 231 8.57 5.12 -10.60
CA LEU A 231 8.71 3.66 -10.55
C LEU A 231 9.94 3.20 -11.33
N LYS A 232 10.13 3.70 -12.56
CA LYS A 232 11.31 3.38 -13.38
C LYS A 232 12.63 3.77 -12.73
N LYS A 233 12.63 4.86 -11.97
CA LYS A 233 13.85 5.40 -11.35
C LYS A 233 14.17 4.76 -10.00
N TYR A 234 13.16 4.47 -9.18
CA TYR A 234 13.37 4.10 -7.77
C TYR A 234 12.98 2.66 -7.46
N ALA A 235 12.00 2.07 -8.16
CA ALA A 235 11.61 0.69 -7.90
C ALA A 235 12.73 -0.29 -8.30
N ARG A 236 12.98 -1.31 -7.47
CA ARG A 236 13.92 -2.39 -7.81
C ARG A 236 13.46 -3.16 -9.04
N PHE A 237 12.17 -3.34 -9.20
CA PHE A 237 11.55 -3.96 -10.35
C PHE A 237 10.56 -2.97 -10.99
N PRO A 238 10.99 -2.24 -12.06
CA PRO A 238 10.18 -1.18 -12.68
C PRO A 238 8.84 -1.64 -13.24
N ASP A 239 8.74 -2.90 -13.67
CA ASP A 239 7.54 -3.49 -14.27
C ASP A 239 6.56 -4.07 -13.22
N VAL A 240 6.68 -3.65 -11.96
CA VAL A 240 5.73 -4.03 -10.90
C VAL A 240 4.31 -3.59 -11.25
N ILE A 241 3.36 -4.50 -11.07
CA ILE A 241 1.94 -4.21 -11.29
C ILE A 241 1.39 -3.48 -10.07
N MET A 242 1.07 -2.20 -10.24
CA MET A 242 0.48 -1.39 -9.19
C MET A 242 -1.04 -1.54 -9.20
N VAL A 243 -1.60 -2.05 -8.09
CA VAL A 243 -3.04 -2.32 -7.93
C VAL A 243 -3.69 -1.49 -6.81
N GLY A 244 -2.96 -0.52 -6.30
CA GLY A 244 -3.44 0.39 -5.26
C GLY A 244 -4.36 1.48 -5.79
N GLN A 245 -4.78 2.35 -4.88
CA GLN A 245 -5.64 3.48 -5.20
C GLN A 245 -4.96 4.46 -6.17
N ALA A 246 -5.73 4.99 -7.12
CA ALA A 246 -5.28 6.01 -8.07
C ALA A 246 -4.91 7.36 -7.40
N GLY A 247 -4.15 8.18 -8.11
CA GLY A 247 -3.79 9.53 -7.70
C GLY A 247 -2.54 9.62 -6.81
N LYS A 248 -1.75 8.55 -6.72
CA LYS A 248 -0.48 8.52 -5.99
C LYS A 248 0.67 8.81 -6.94
N ASP A 249 0.87 10.09 -7.23
CA ASP A 249 1.82 10.53 -8.26
C ASP A 249 3.15 11.02 -7.67
N GLY A 250 3.36 10.89 -6.35
CA GLY A 250 4.59 11.29 -5.66
C GLY A 250 4.75 12.79 -5.46
N GLU A 251 3.68 13.56 -5.58
CA GLU A 251 3.71 15.02 -5.47
C GLU A 251 4.27 15.49 -4.13
N GLY A 252 3.81 14.87 -3.02
CA GLY A 252 4.31 15.20 -1.67
C GLY A 252 5.79 14.92 -1.50
N ILE A 253 6.25 13.78 -2.04
CA ILE A 253 7.66 13.38 -2.00
C ILE A 253 8.52 14.37 -2.78
N GLN A 254 8.11 14.72 -4.01
CA GLN A 254 8.83 15.66 -4.85
C GLN A 254 8.89 17.05 -4.21
N MET A 255 7.78 17.55 -3.66
CA MET A 255 7.76 18.82 -2.93
C MET A 255 8.74 18.84 -1.75
N ALA A 256 8.84 17.74 -1.00
CA ALA A 256 9.79 17.64 0.11
C ALA A 256 11.24 17.63 -0.38
N TRP A 257 11.54 16.88 -1.44
CA TRP A 257 12.88 16.86 -2.03
C TRP A 257 13.30 18.22 -2.59
N GLU A 258 12.40 18.92 -3.27
CA GLU A 258 12.62 20.30 -3.73
C GLU A 258 12.89 21.28 -2.56
N ALA A 259 12.31 21.01 -1.40
CA ALA A 259 12.58 21.79 -0.18
C ALA A 259 13.93 21.42 0.49
N GLY A 260 14.59 20.34 0.04
CA GLY A 260 15.89 19.87 0.53
C GLY A 260 15.84 18.65 1.42
N ALA A 261 14.72 17.90 1.44
CA ALA A 261 14.62 16.65 2.17
C ALA A 261 15.59 15.58 1.65
N GLY A 262 16.11 14.75 2.56
CA GLY A 262 16.84 13.54 2.20
C GLY A 262 15.90 12.45 1.67
N GLU A 263 16.43 11.56 0.84
CA GLU A 263 15.74 10.35 0.37
C GLU A 263 15.92 9.22 1.37
N GLU A 264 14.86 8.39 1.58
CA GLU A 264 14.93 7.18 2.38
C GLU A 264 13.84 6.19 1.97
N GLY A 265 14.23 4.95 1.61
CA GLY A 265 13.33 3.82 1.37
C GLY A 265 12.45 3.96 0.12
N ALA A 266 12.81 4.78 -0.86
CA ALA A 266 11.99 5.00 -2.04
C ALA A 266 11.74 3.72 -2.86
N GLU A 267 12.60 2.70 -2.75
CA GLU A 267 12.51 1.43 -3.45
C GLU A 267 11.52 0.43 -2.83
N ILE A 268 10.95 0.71 -1.66
CA ILE A 268 10.12 -0.25 -0.92
C ILE A 268 8.70 -0.30 -1.51
N MET A 269 8.20 -1.52 -1.74
CA MET A 269 6.84 -1.78 -2.23
C MET A 269 5.99 -2.45 -1.16
N ILE A 270 4.68 -2.13 -1.09
CA ILE A 270 3.75 -2.71 -0.10
C ILE A 270 2.44 -3.20 -0.72
N PRO A 271 1.90 -4.31 -0.22
CA PRO A 271 2.64 -5.53 0.02
C PRO A 271 3.18 -6.01 -1.32
N TYR A 272 4.40 -6.51 -1.36
CA TYR A 272 5.09 -6.93 -2.58
C TYR A 272 4.95 -8.45 -2.73
N ARG A 273 4.19 -8.93 -3.71
CA ARG A 273 3.87 -10.37 -3.87
C ARG A 273 3.62 -10.76 -5.32
N PRO A 274 3.67 -12.07 -5.65
CA PRO A 274 3.19 -12.59 -6.93
C PRO A 274 1.69 -12.34 -7.15
N GLY A 275 1.29 -12.13 -8.39
CA GLY A 275 -0.11 -12.00 -8.76
C GLY A 275 -0.32 -11.72 -10.24
N LEU A 276 -1.57 -11.42 -10.62
CA LEU A 276 -2.02 -11.09 -11.97
C LEU A 276 -2.42 -9.61 -12.08
N PRO A 277 -2.31 -8.99 -13.28
CA PRO A 277 -2.90 -7.69 -13.53
C PRO A 277 -4.44 -7.74 -13.43
N ASP A 278 -5.04 -6.59 -13.12
CA ASP A 278 -6.49 -6.33 -13.17
C ASP A 278 -7.40 -7.25 -12.32
N PHE A 279 -6.87 -7.95 -11.33
CA PHE A 279 -7.64 -8.77 -10.41
C PHE A 279 -7.73 -8.17 -9.02
N SER A 280 -8.93 -8.27 -8.41
CA SER A 280 -9.16 -7.81 -7.04
C SER A 280 -8.52 -8.74 -6.01
N THR A 281 -8.42 -8.26 -4.77
CA THR A 281 -7.99 -9.07 -3.62
C THR A 281 -9.00 -10.18 -3.25
N THR A 282 -10.23 -10.10 -3.77
CA THR A 282 -11.29 -11.10 -3.58
C THR A 282 -11.37 -12.12 -4.70
N SER A 283 -10.44 -12.11 -5.67
CA SER A 283 -10.45 -13.01 -6.82
C SER A 283 -10.13 -14.44 -6.43
N HIS A 284 -11.00 -15.36 -6.85
CA HIS A 284 -10.79 -16.79 -6.68
C HIS A 284 -9.68 -17.34 -7.57
N LEU A 285 -9.47 -16.75 -8.76
CA LEU A 285 -8.34 -17.07 -9.63
C LEU A 285 -7.00 -16.72 -8.96
N ILE A 286 -6.89 -15.52 -8.37
CA ILE A 286 -5.69 -15.14 -7.63
C ILE A 286 -5.49 -16.05 -6.42
N ALA A 287 -6.56 -16.32 -5.66
CA ALA A 287 -6.47 -17.18 -4.49
C ALA A 287 -5.95 -18.59 -4.83
N ALA A 288 -6.40 -19.16 -5.95
CA ALA A 288 -5.88 -20.45 -6.46
C ALA A 288 -4.41 -20.34 -6.92
N ALA A 289 -4.09 -19.28 -7.68
CA ALA A 289 -2.77 -19.11 -8.29
C ALA A 289 -1.64 -18.89 -7.26
N VAL A 290 -1.95 -18.32 -6.09
CA VAL A 290 -0.97 -18.05 -5.03
C VAL A 290 -0.97 -19.09 -3.91
N GLN A 291 -1.67 -20.22 -4.08
CA GLN A 291 -1.50 -21.33 -3.13
C GLN A 291 -0.08 -21.92 -3.24
N PRO A 292 0.54 -22.37 -2.14
CA PRO A 292 1.95 -22.75 -2.08
C PRO A 292 2.23 -24.14 -2.67
N TYR A 293 1.78 -24.39 -3.91
CA TYR A 293 1.91 -25.74 -4.51
C TYR A 293 3.10 -25.86 -5.45
N LEU A 294 2.97 -25.52 -6.72
CA LEU A 294 4.08 -25.59 -7.67
C LEU A 294 4.24 -24.28 -8.44
N TYR A 295 5.36 -23.60 -8.24
CA TYR A 295 5.78 -22.47 -9.06
C TYR A 295 7.02 -22.80 -9.84
N VAL A 296 7.02 -22.44 -11.13
CA VAL A 296 8.19 -22.59 -11.99
C VAL A 296 8.58 -21.25 -12.64
N ASP A 297 9.88 -21.07 -12.88
CA ASP A 297 10.42 -19.99 -13.69
C ASP A 297 10.09 -20.20 -15.18
N PRO A 298 10.39 -19.24 -16.09
CA PRO A 298 10.18 -19.41 -17.53
C PRO A 298 10.95 -20.59 -18.15
N ASN A 299 11.96 -21.14 -17.48
CA ASN A 299 12.69 -22.31 -17.93
C ASN A 299 12.06 -23.64 -17.45
N GLY A 300 10.95 -23.59 -16.71
CA GLY A 300 10.27 -24.76 -16.17
C GLY A 300 10.87 -25.33 -14.89
N ARG A 301 11.68 -24.58 -14.14
CA ARG A 301 12.33 -25.01 -12.89
C ARG A 301 11.68 -24.36 -11.69
N ARG A 302 11.52 -25.09 -10.59
CA ARG A 302 11.23 -24.49 -9.29
C ARG A 302 12.36 -23.54 -8.90
N TYR A 303 12.03 -22.42 -8.29
CA TYR A 303 12.99 -21.36 -7.93
C TYR A 303 12.99 -20.98 -6.46
N THR A 304 12.04 -21.51 -5.68
CA THR A 304 11.86 -21.15 -4.26
C THR A 304 11.09 -22.24 -3.51
N ASP A 305 11.07 -22.16 -2.19
CA ASP A 305 10.00 -22.76 -1.38
C ASP A 305 8.72 -21.94 -1.61
N GLU A 306 7.71 -22.54 -2.21
CA GLU A 306 6.46 -21.85 -2.52
C GLU A 306 5.67 -21.43 -1.27
N HIS A 307 5.96 -22.04 -0.11
CA HIS A 307 5.36 -21.64 1.16
C HIS A 307 5.81 -20.25 1.62
N ASN A 308 6.88 -19.69 1.06
CA ASN A 308 7.29 -18.32 1.31
C ASN A 308 6.23 -17.27 0.93
N ILE A 309 5.17 -17.67 0.20
CA ILE A 309 4.00 -16.81 -0.07
C ILE A 309 3.26 -16.39 1.21
N SER A 310 3.43 -17.10 2.31
CA SER A 310 2.91 -16.71 3.63
C SER A 310 3.52 -15.38 4.12
N GLU A 311 4.74 -15.08 3.68
CA GLU A 311 5.43 -13.81 3.80
C GLU A 311 5.49 -13.15 2.42
N TRP A 312 4.48 -12.39 2.05
CA TRP A 312 4.32 -11.84 0.71
C TRP A 312 5.57 -11.18 0.13
N PRO A 313 6.30 -10.33 0.89
CA PRO A 313 7.54 -9.75 0.38
C PRO A 313 8.63 -10.77 0.06
N PHE A 314 8.72 -11.89 0.78
CA PHE A 314 9.69 -12.95 0.48
C PHE A 314 9.40 -13.58 -0.88
N SER A 315 8.12 -13.87 -1.15
CA SER A 315 7.73 -14.42 -2.45
C SER A 315 7.88 -13.40 -3.58
N GLY A 316 7.60 -12.12 -3.32
CA GLY A 316 7.86 -11.03 -4.25
C GLY A 316 9.34 -10.88 -4.59
N ASN A 317 10.20 -10.88 -3.58
CA ASN A 317 11.66 -10.83 -3.75
C ASN A 317 12.21 -12.06 -4.48
N ALA A 318 11.69 -13.26 -4.18
CA ALA A 318 12.07 -14.48 -4.89
C ALA A 318 11.68 -14.43 -6.39
N LEU A 319 10.50 -13.88 -6.68
CA LEU A 319 10.02 -13.68 -8.05
C LEU A 319 10.86 -12.61 -8.78
N GLU A 320 11.17 -11.50 -8.14
CA GLU A 320 12.07 -10.48 -8.69
C GLU A 320 13.45 -11.05 -9.03
N ARG A 321 13.99 -11.91 -8.16
CA ARG A 321 15.30 -12.56 -8.34
C ARG A 321 15.43 -13.34 -9.62
N ILE A 322 14.33 -13.89 -10.16
CA ILE A 322 14.29 -14.66 -11.43
C ILE A 322 13.81 -13.83 -12.61
N GLY A 323 13.73 -12.50 -12.50
CA GLY A 323 13.34 -11.59 -13.58
C GLY A 323 11.84 -11.27 -13.63
N GLY A 324 11.10 -11.53 -12.55
CA GLY A 324 9.73 -11.04 -12.38
C GLY A 324 8.63 -11.83 -13.12
N VAL A 325 8.93 -13.02 -13.62
CA VAL A 325 7.94 -13.90 -14.26
C VAL A 325 8.06 -15.31 -13.71
N ALA A 326 6.97 -15.87 -13.26
CA ALA A 326 6.83 -17.28 -12.90
C ALA A 326 5.46 -17.81 -13.33
N TYR A 327 5.25 -19.10 -13.18
CA TYR A 327 3.99 -19.78 -13.48
C TYR A 327 3.60 -20.67 -12.32
N SER A 328 2.38 -20.48 -11.82
CA SER A 328 1.72 -21.43 -10.92
C SER A 328 1.07 -22.51 -11.75
N ILE A 329 1.32 -23.78 -11.42
CA ILE A 329 0.80 -24.93 -12.15
C ILE A 329 0.08 -25.86 -11.18
N TYR A 330 -1.17 -26.21 -11.50
CA TYR A 330 -1.93 -27.23 -10.77
C TYR A 330 -2.76 -28.07 -11.74
N ASP A 331 -3.14 -29.25 -11.30
CA ASP A 331 -3.91 -30.21 -12.08
C ASP A 331 -5.40 -30.21 -11.72
N GLU A 332 -6.18 -31.06 -12.39
CA GLU A 332 -7.62 -31.18 -12.15
C GLU A 332 -7.94 -31.65 -10.72
N GLN A 333 -7.10 -32.47 -10.10
CA GLN A 333 -7.33 -32.91 -8.73
C GLN A 333 -7.21 -31.75 -7.74
N THR A 334 -6.21 -30.91 -7.92
CA THR A 334 -6.02 -29.68 -7.11
C THR A 334 -7.14 -28.68 -7.36
N ARG A 335 -7.61 -28.53 -8.62
CA ARG A 335 -8.77 -27.70 -8.92
C ARG A 335 -10.01 -28.20 -8.17
N GLN A 336 -10.27 -29.50 -8.15
CA GLN A 336 -11.40 -30.08 -7.39
C GLN A 336 -11.28 -29.82 -5.89
N LEU A 337 -10.06 -29.90 -5.34
CA LEU A 337 -9.80 -29.52 -3.94
C LEU A 337 -10.22 -28.07 -3.67
N PHE A 338 -9.86 -27.13 -4.51
CA PHE A 338 -10.28 -25.72 -4.36
C PHE A 338 -11.79 -25.54 -4.38
N LEU A 339 -12.52 -26.29 -5.20
CA LEU A 339 -13.97 -26.17 -5.32
C LEU A 339 -14.71 -26.86 -4.16
N ASN A 340 -14.19 -27.97 -3.64
CA ASN A 340 -14.88 -28.83 -2.69
C ASN A 340 -14.44 -28.60 -1.24
N ASP A 341 -13.13 -28.43 -1.01
CA ASP A 341 -12.54 -28.35 0.34
C ASP A 341 -12.07 -26.91 0.65
N GLY A 342 -11.78 -26.12 -0.38
CA GLY A 342 -11.30 -24.75 -0.26
C GLY A 342 -9.78 -24.61 -0.23
N ILE A 343 -9.32 -23.37 -0.02
CA ILE A 343 -7.91 -23.02 0.00
C ILE A 343 -7.26 -23.33 1.35
N GLN A 344 -5.95 -23.64 1.31
CA GLN A 344 -5.13 -23.92 2.50
C GLN A 344 -4.38 -22.71 3.04
N MET A 345 -4.31 -21.63 2.27
CA MET A 345 -3.69 -20.36 2.69
C MET A 345 -4.60 -19.20 2.36
N ALA A 346 -4.89 -18.36 3.34
CA ALA A 346 -5.73 -17.19 3.19
C ALA A 346 -5.09 -16.12 2.29
N LEU A 347 -5.91 -15.34 1.61
CA LEU A 347 -5.53 -14.16 0.87
C LEU A 347 -6.01 -12.91 1.63
N GLY A 348 -5.44 -12.67 2.81
CA GLY A 348 -5.93 -11.68 3.77
C GLY A 348 -7.29 -12.09 4.37
N GLU A 349 -8.03 -11.12 4.88
CA GLU A 349 -9.38 -11.33 5.44
C GLU A 349 -10.47 -11.43 4.37
N TRP A 350 -10.12 -11.29 3.09
CA TRP A 350 -11.09 -11.29 1.98
C TRP A 350 -11.36 -12.68 1.40
N VAL A 351 -10.35 -13.56 1.41
CA VAL A 351 -10.49 -14.97 1.03
C VAL A 351 -9.76 -15.80 2.09
N ILE A 352 -10.50 -16.21 3.10
CA ILE A 352 -9.95 -16.87 4.29
C ILE A 352 -9.70 -18.36 4.06
N TYR A 353 -8.91 -18.99 4.93
CA TYR A 353 -8.68 -20.43 4.97
C TYR A 353 -10.01 -21.20 4.87
N GLY A 354 -10.04 -22.25 4.06
CA GLY A 354 -11.23 -23.08 3.83
C GLY A 354 -12.27 -22.48 2.87
N THR A 355 -12.05 -21.27 2.35
CA THR A 355 -12.95 -20.69 1.33
C THR A 355 -12.96 -21.56 0.08
N LYS A 356 -14.14 -22.08 -0.29
CA LYS A 356 -14.36 -22.76 -1.56
C LYS A 356 -14.37 -21.78 -2.70
N LEU A 357 -13.59 -22.07 -3.74
CA LEU A 357 -13.42 -21.16 -4.84
C LEU A 357 -14.49 -21.31 -5.93
N ASP A 358 -15.74 -21.09 -5.58
CA ASP A 358 -16.92 -21.27 -6.44
C ASP A 358 -16.92 -20.40 -7.71
N LYS A 359 -16.17 -19.29 -7.73
CA LYS A 359 -15.99 -18.42 -8.91
C LYS A 359 -14.74 -18.73 -9.72
N LEU A 360 -13.93 -19.72 -9.32
CA LEU A 360 -12.66 -20.03 -9.97
C LEU A 360 -12.80 -20.28 -11.47
N ASP A 361 -13.75 -21.14 -11.84
CA ASP A 361 -13.95 -21.51 -13.25
C ASP A 361 -14.44 -20.33 -14.11
N GLU A 362 -15.35 -19.52 -13.56
CA GLU A 362 -15.84 -18.33 -14.25
C GLU A 362 -14.69 -17.34 -14.49
N GLU A 363 -13.92 -17.01 -13.43
CA GLU A 363 -12.81 -16.06 -13.52
C GLU A 363 -11.69 -16.59 -14.42
N PHE A 364 -11.35 -17.88 -14.31
CA PHE A 364 -10.34 -18.52 -15.15
C PHE A 364 -10.73 -18.51 -16.63
N ASN A 365 -11.96 -18.92 -16.96
CA ASN A 365 -12.44 -18.97 -18.34
C ASN A 365 -12.58 -17.57 -18.93
N LYS A 366 -13.01 -16.58 -18.16
CA LYS A 366 -13.06 -15.18 -18.56
C LYS A 366 -11.66 -14.65 -18.90
N GLU A 367 -10.65 -14.98 -18.09
CA GLU A 367 -9.28 -14.57 -18.36
C GLU A 367 -8.69 -15.33 -19.57
N LEU A 368 -8.95 -16.64 -19.68
CA LEU A 368 -8.52 -17.46 -20.80
C LEU A 368 -9.06 -16.93 -22.14
N ALA A 369 -10.31 -16.47 -22.15
CA ALA A 369 -10.94 -15.91 -23.35
C ALA A 369 -10.27 -14.62 -23.87
N LYS A 370 -9.56 -13.88 -23.01
CA LYS A 370 -8.78 -12.69 -23.41
C LYS A 370 -7.54 -13.05 -24.25
N ASN A 371 -7.09 -14.29 -24.21
CA ASN A 371 -5.91 -14.81 -24.92
C ASN A 371 -4.65 -13.91 -24.77
N ASN A 372 -4.45 -13.36 -23.57
CA ASN A 372 -3.38 -12.40 -23.25
C ASN A 372 -2.14 -13.03 -22.62
N GLY A 373 -2.11 -14.37 -22.51
CA GLY A 373 -0.97 -15.11 -21.95
C GLY A 373 -0.90 -15.12 -20.41
N ASN A 374 -1.94 -14.67 -19.72
CA ASN A 374 -2.00 -14.69 -18.27
C ASN A 374 -2.38 -16.05 -17.69
N VAL A 375 -3.23 -16.81 -18.40
CA VAL A 375 -3.63 -18.16 -17.99
C VAL A 375 -3.66 -19.10 -19.19
N PHE A 376 -3.43 -20.40 -18.93
CA PHE A 376 -3.52 -21.46 -19.93
C PHE A 376 -4.20 -22.69 -19.35
N LYS A 377 -4.98 -23.39 -20.16
CA LYS A 377 -5.54 -24.71 -19.89
C LYS A 377 -4.96 -25.69 -20.88
N CYS A 378 -4.21 -26.68 -20.41
CA CYS A 378 -3.44 -27.61 -21.23
C CYS A 378 -3.82 -29.05 -20.90
N ASN A 379 -3.79 -29.95 -21.90
CA ASN A 379 -4.10 -31.36 -21.70
C ASN A 379 -2.86 -32.19 -21.34
N THR A 380 -1.68 -31.70 -21.73
CA THR A 380 -0.39 -32.40 -21.52
C THR A 380 0.65 -31.43 -20.93
N ILE A 381 1.68 -31.99 -20.29
CA ILE A 381 2.84 -31.23 -19.82
C ILE A 381 3.65 -30.63 -20.97
N ASP A 382 3.67 -31.28 -22.12
CA ASP A 382 4.33 -30.73 -23.33
C ASP A 382 3.63 -29.44 -23.80
N GLU A 383 2.28 -29.42 -23.77
CA GLU A 383 1.52 -28.20 -24.06
C GLU A 383 1.81 -27.10 -23.03
N VAL A 384 1.91 -27.44 -21.73
CA VAL A 384 2.30 -26.46 -20.68
C VAL A 384 3.66 -25.88 -21.01
N ALA A 385 4.67 -26.72 -21.26
CA ALA A 385 6.03 -26.29 -21.59
C ALA A 385 6.04 -25.34 -22.82
N GLN A 386 5.33 -25.71 -23.89
CA GLN A 386 5.18 -24.85 -25.06
C GLN A 386 4.56 -23.49 -24.74
N LYS A 387 3.50 -23.45 -23.93
CA LYS A 387 2.79 -22.20 -23.55
C LYS A 387 3.63 -21.26 -22.73
N ILE A 388 4.47 -21.79 -21.82
CA ILE A 388 5.35 -20.97 -20.96
C ILE A 388 6.73 -20.71 -21.59
N GLY A 389 7.04 -21.35 -22.73
CA GLY A 389 8.34 -21.22 -23.41
C GLY A 389 9.47 -22.04 -22.78
N ALA A 390 9.15 -23.05 -21.96
CA ALA A 390 10.13 -23.93 -21.32
C ALA A 390 10.52 -25.12 -22.14
N ASP A 391 11.70 -25.72 -21.87
CA ASP A 391 12.07 -27.02 -22.38
C ASP A 391 11.16 -28.10 -21.76
N PRO A 392 10.42 -28.89 -22.59
CA PRO A 392 9.53 -29.95 -22.10
C PRO A 392 10.22 -30.97 -21.21
N LYS A 393 11.49 -31.28 -21.48
CA LYS A 393 12.28 -32.23 -20.69
C LYS A 393 12.52 -31.67 -19.27
N VAL A 394 12.91 -30.41 -19.18
CA VAL A 394 13.14 -29.72 -17.89
C VAL A 394 11.86 -29.66 -17.06
N LEU A 395 10.74 -29.26 -17.68
CA LEU A 395 9.47 -29.18 -16.98
C LEU A 395 8.96 -30.54 -16.48
N LYS A 396 9.08 -31.60 -17.32
CA LYS A 396 8.73 -32.97 -16.92
C LYS A 396 9.57 -33.47 -15.75
N GLU A 397 10.86 -33.17 -15.73
CA GLU A 397 11.76 -33.50 -14.61
C GLU A 397 11.35 -32.75 -13.33
N THR A 398 11.05 -31.46 -13.44
CA THR A 398 10.56 -30.64 -12.32
C THR A 398 9.29 -31.20 -11.72
N ILE A 399 8.30 -31.56 -12.55
CA ILE A 399 7.03 -32.14 -12.11
C ILE A 399 7.24 -33.52 -11.49
N ALA A 400 8.08 -34.37 -12.08
CA ALA A 400 8.40 -35.68 -11.52
C ALA A 400 9.05 -35.57 -10.13
N ASN A 401 9.97 -34.63 -9.93
CA ASN A 401 10.59 -34.36 -8.64
C ASN A 401 9.57 -33.83 -7.61
N ASN A 402 8.68 -32.91 -8.02
CA ASN A 402 7.59 -32.44 -7.18
C ASN A 402 6.65 -33.58 -6.76
N ASN A 403 6.25 -34.44 -7.68
CA ASN A 403 5.37 -35.58 -7.42
C ASN A 403 6.03 -36.61 -6.50
N LYS A 404 7.33 -36.87 -6.69
CA LYS A 404 8.11 -37.69 -5.76
C LYS A 404 8.12 -37.08 -4.36
N ALA A 405 8.37 -35.78 -4.23
CA ALA A 405 8.36 -35.09 -2.92
C ALA A 405 6.99 -35.19 -2.25
N ALA A 406 5.90 -35.04 -3.02
CA ALA A 406 4.53 -35.21 -2.51
C ALA A 406 4.26 -36.64 -2.03
N ALA A 407 4.71 -37.66 -2.77
CA ALA A 407 4.51 -39.05 -2.44
C ALA A 407 5.24 -39.49 -1.15
N ILE A 408 6.43 -38.93 -0.90
CA ILE A 408 7.22 -39.23 0.30
C ILE A 408 7.03 -38.21 1.44
N HIS A 409 6.14 -37.22 1.25
CA HIS A 409 5.91 -36.10 2.20
C HIS A 409 7.21 -35.38 2.61
N LYS A 410 8.14 -35.20 1.66
CA LYS A 410 9.43 -34.55 1.93
C LYS A 410 9.96 -33.84 0.69
N ASP A 411 10.14 -32.53 0.78
CA ASP A 411 10.86 -31.73 -0.24
C ASP A 411 12.34 -31.65 0.12
N GLU A 412 13.20 -32.28 -0.70
CA GLU A 412 14.65 -32.26 -0.53
C GLU A 412 15.33 -31.09 -1.26
N GLN A 413 14.59 -30.34 -2.09
CA GLN A 413 15.13 -29.23 -2.88
C GLN A 413 15.08 -27.89 -2.12
N PHE A 414 13.91 -27.54 -1.59
CA PHE A 414 13.68 -26.25 -0.92
C PHE A 414 13.07 -26.41 0.49
N PHE A 415 12.93 -27.65 0.97
CA PHE A 415 12.45 -27.98 2.32
C PHE A 415 11.03 -27.46 2.60
N LYS A 416 10.18 -27.37 1.56
CA LYS A 416 8.78 -26.96 1.69
C LYS A 416 8.04 -27.84 2.69
N ASN A 417 7.19 -27.21 3.53
CA ASN A 417 6.34 -27.94 4.48
C ASN A 417 5.48 -28.98 3.76
N ALA A 418 5.48 -30.20 4.29
CA ALA A 418 4.79 -31.36 3.72
C ALA A 418 3.29 -31.15 3.48
N ASP A 419 2.63 -30.35 4.31
CA ASP A 419 1.21 -30.03 4.20
C ASP A 419 0.85 -29.36 2.86
N PHE A 420 1.82 -28.72 2.22
CA PHE A 420 1.66 -28.01 0.93
C PHE A 420 2.27 -28.75 -0.27
N LEU A 421 2.72 -29.97 -0.07
CA LEU A 421 3.17 -30.81 -1.17
C LEU A 421 1.97 -31.43 -1.89
N ARG A 422 1.75 -31.00 -3.13
CA ARG A 422 0.67 -31.50 -3.99
C ARG A 422 1.25 -32.07 -5.29
N PRO A 423 0.80 -33.26 -5.72
CA PRO A 423 1.21 -33.80 -7.02
C PRO A 423 0.55 -33.02 -8.16
N VAL A 424 1.17 -33.08 -9.32
CA VAL A 424 0.65 -32.56 -10.60
C VAL A 424 0.70 -33.72 -11.59
N GLU A 425 -0.39 -34.49 -11.72
CA GLU A 425 -0.39 -35.78 -12.41
C GLU A 425 -1.41 -35.88 -13.54
N LYS A 426 -2.64 -35.37 -13.31
CA LYS A 426 -3.77 -35.60 -14.23
C LYS A 426 -4.28 -34.29 -14.85
N GLY A 427 -4.13 -34.17 -16.15
CA GLY A 427 -4.75 -33.06 -16.88
C GLY A 427 -6.29 -33.07 -16.84
N PRO A 428 -6.93 -31.94 -17.20
CA PRO A 428 -6.28 -30.75 -17.68
C PRO A 428 -5.42 -30.06 -16.62
N PHE A 429 -4.34 -29.43 -17.07
CA PHE A 429 -3.43 -28.61 -16.27
C PHE A 429 -3.83 -27.13 -16.39
N TYR A 430 -3.87 -26.45 -15.27
CA TYR A 430 -4.18 -25.03 -15.15
C TYR A 430 -2.90 -24.27 -14.81
N VAL A 431 -2.60 -23.29 -15.64
CA VAL A 431 -1.37 -22.50 -15.54
C VAL A 431 -1.72 -21.04 -15.41
N THR A 432 -1.15 -20.37 -14.42
CA THR A 432 -1.33 -18.95 -14.19
C THR A 432 0.01 -18.25 -14.16
N LYS A 433 0.22 -17.25 -15.02
CA LYS A 433 1.40 -16.40 -15.01
C LYS A 433 1.39 -15.50 -13.78
N LEU A 434 2.49 -15.48 -13.05
CA LEU A 434 2.70 -14.64 -11.88
C LEU A 434 3.71 -13.54 -12.18
N GLN A 435 3.39 -12.32 -11.77
CA GLN A 435 4.25 -11.15 -11.88
C GLN A 435 4.30 -10.39 -10.55
N PRO A 436 5.36 -9.61 -10.27
CA PRO A 436 5.42 -8.78 -9.07
C PRO A 436 4.26 -7.78 -9.02
N ARG A 437 3.60 -7.69 -7.87
CA ARG A 437 2.42 -6.89 -7.67
C ARG A 437 2.49 -6.17 -6.33
N ALA A 438 2.09 -4.89 -6.29
CA ALA A 438 2.07 -4.09 -5.08
C ALA A 438 0.83 -3.17 -5.00
N LEU A 439 0.42 -2.82 -3.79
CA LEU A 439 -0.64 -1.83 -3.54
C LEU A 439 -0.12 -0.40 -3.53
N GLY A 440 1.17 -0.21 -3.30
CA GLY A 440 1.79 1.10 -3.24
C GLY A 440 3.28 1.04 -3.01
N THR A 441 3.89 2.22 -2.99
CA THR A 441 5.27 2.42 -2.55
C THR A 441 5.29 2.81 -1.07
N PHE A 442 6.42 2.64 -0.40
CA PHE A 442 6.58 3.00 1.01
C PHE A 442 7.92 3.67 1.22
N GLY A 443 7.93 4.98 1.41
CA GLY A 443 9.14 5.76 1.57
C GLY A 443 9.31 6.85 0.51
N GLY A 444 10.45 7.51 0.57
CA GLY A 444 10.83 8.64 -0.25
C GLY A 444 11.37 9.78 0.60
N ILE A 445 10.65 10.25 1.60
CA ILE A 445 11.04 11.36 2.46
C ILE A 445 11.75 10.84 3.71
N ARG A 446 12.95 11.33 3.98
CA ARG A 446 13.67 11.05 5.20
C ARG A 446 13.10 11.84 6.37
N ILE A 447 12.75 11.14 7.47
CA ILE A 447 12.20 11.73 8.70
C ILE A 447 12.95 11.24 9.94
N ASN A 448 12.81 11.96 11.05
CA ASN A 448 13.26 11.52 12.38
C ASN A 448 12.08 10.92 13.20
N GLU A 449 12.35 10.54 14.46
CA GLU A 449 11.36 9.95 15.38
C GLU A 449 10.22 10.91 15.76
N LYS A 450 10.36 12.21 15.51
CA LYS A 450 9.33 13.24 15.69
C LYS A 450 8.54 13.48 14.41
N THR A 451 8.84 12.69 13.35
CA THR A 451 8.31 12.87 12.00
C THR A 451 8.65 14.21 11.33
N GLU A 452 9.64 14.93 11.87
CA GLU A 452 10.21 16.10 11.22
C GLU A 452 10.96 15.65 9.97
N VAL A 453 10.75 16.34 8.85
CA VAL A 453 11.51 16.09 7.63
C VAL A 453 12.95 16.56 7.82
N VAL A 454 13.88 15.71 7.44
CA VAL A 454 15.31 15.99 7.57
C VAL A 454 16.04 15.95 6.22
N THR A 455 17.12 16.72 6.12
CA THR A 455 18.01 16.68 4.95
C THR A 455 18.80 15.36 4.91
N ALA A 456 19.55 15.10 3.85
CA ALA A 456 20.45 13.95 3.75
C ALA A 456 21.47 13.89 4.91
N GLN A 457 21.86 15.05 5.48
CA GLN A 457 22.76 15.17 6.62
C GLN A 457 22.05 15.08 7.99
N GLY A 458 20.74 14.79 8.02
CA GLY A 458 19.95 14.67 9.24
C GLY A 458 19.55 15.99 9.89
N LYS A 459 19.72 17.14 9.21
CA LYS A 459 19.27 18.45 9.73
C LYS A 459 17.77 18.62 9.44
N THR A 460 17.00 19.02 10.43
CA THR A 460 15.56 19.28 10.29
C THR A 460 15.28 20.44 9.33
N ILE A 461 14.18 20.31 8.56
CA ILE A 461 13.62 21.40 7.76
C ILE A 461 12.50 22.03 8.58
N PRO A 462 12.68 23.25 9.12
CA PRO A 462 11.74 23.84 10.05
C PRO A 462 10.34 24.01 9.45
N GLY A 463 9.31 23.59 10.21
CA GLY A 463 7.91 23.69 9.81
C GLY A 463 7.47 22.62 8.83
N LEU A 464 8.27 21.58 8.54
CA LEU A 464 7.91 20.49 7.64
C LEU A 464 7.95 19.12 8.34
N TYR A 465 6.84 18.38 8.19
CA TYR A 465 6.62 17.04 8.74
C TYR A 465 6.13 16.11 7.64
N ALA A 466 6.37 14.80 7.77
CA ALA A 466 5.84 13.81 6.85
C ALA A 466 5.54 12.49 7.56
N GLY A 467 4.66 11.66 6.96
CA GLY A 467 4.34 10.35 7.48
C GLY A 467 3.63 9.46 6.47
N GLY A 468 3.33 8.24 6.88
CA GLY A 468 2.67 7.24 6.03
C GLY A 468 3.54 6.81 4.86
N LEU A 469 2.91 6.51 3.72
CA LEU A 469 3.60 5.94 2.57
C LEU A 469 4.61 6.89 1.89
N ASP A 470 4.59 8.18 2.22
CA ASP A 470 5.56 9.15 1.72
C ASP A 470 6.89 9.10 2.48
N ALA A 471 6.87 8.60 3.72
CA ALA A 471 8.02 8.66 4.62
C ALA A 471 8.73 7.32 4.74
N GLY A 472 10.06 7.33 4.64
CA GLY A 472 10.94 6.18 4.85
C GLY A 472 11.29 5.93 6.30
N GLY A 473 12.14 4.93 6.54
CA GLY A 473 12.74 4.62 7.83
C GLY A 473 11.98 3.62 8.70
N MET A 474 10.69 3.33 8.44
CA MET A 474 9.95 2.29 9.19
C MET A 474 10.41 0.88 8.82
N TYR A 475 10.80 0.67 7.57
CA TYR A 475 11.34 -0.58 7.04
C TYR A 475 12.75 -0.35 6.51
N GLY A 476 13.53 -1.42 6.41
CA GLY A 476 14.90 -1.34 5.89
C GLY A 476 14.91 -1.28 4.36
N ASP A 477 14.76 -2.44 3.74
CA ASP A 477 14.80 -2.61 2.29
C ASP A 477 13.62 -3.43 1.75
N SER A 478 12.78 -3.97 2.63
CA SER A 478 11.58 -4.73 2.31
C SER A 478 10.49 -4.47 3.34
N TYR A 479 9.26 -4.37 2.87
CA TYR A 479 8.09 -4.38 3.74
C TYR A 479 7.96 -5.73 4.44
N GLY A 480 7.63 -5.75 5.73
CA GLY A 480 7.44 -6.97 6.50
C GLY A 480 6.00 -7.19 6.94
N LEU A 481 5.59 -8.46 6.99
CA LEU A 481 4.30 -8.88 7.54
C LEU A 481 4.42 -9.47 8.96
N GLU A 482 5.63 -9.58 9.50
CA GLU A 482 5.89 -10.15 10.82
C GLU A 482 5.10 -9.44 11.93
N MET A 483 4.82 -8.15 11.75
CA MET A 483 3.95 -7.36 12.60
C MET A 483 2.69 -6.96 11.83
N GLY A 484 1.64 -7.78 11.88
CA GLY A 484 0.38 -7.52 11.19
C GLY A 484 -0.18 -6.13 11.48
N GLY A 485 -0.57 -5.39 10.43
CA GLY A 485 -1.12 -4.05 10.53
C GLY A 485 -0.11 -2.90 10.70
N ALA A 486 1.22 -3.17 10.62
CA ALA A 486 2.26 -2.19 10.92
C ALA A 486 2.25 -0.97 9.97
N SER A 487 1.94 -1.14 8.67
CA SER A 487 1.88 -0.01 7.74
C SER A 487 0.73 0.95 8.04
N PHE A 488 -0.44 0.43 8.42
CA PHE A 488 -1.57 1.27 8.79
C PHE A 488 -1.33 1.95 10.13
N ALA A 489 -0.78 1.22 11.12
CA ALA A 489 -0.35 1.81 12.38
C ALA A 489 0.69 2.91 12.18
N PHE A 490 1.68 2.71 11.28
CA PHE A 490 2.65 3.74 10.95
C PHE A 490 1.98 5.00 10.41
N ALA A 491 1.04 4.86 9.47
CA ALA A 491 0.34 6.00 8.90
C ALA A 491 -0.41 6.81 9.98
N LEU A 492 -1.15 6.14 10.87
CA LEU A 492 -1.91 6.78 11.93
C LEU A 492 -1.00 7.39 13.01
N ASN A 493 -0.01 6.63 13.49
CA ASN A 493 0.90 7.07 14.53
C ASN A 493 1.80 8.22 14.04
N ALA A 494 2.34 8.13 12.83
CA ALA A 494 3.15 9.20 12.25
C ALA A 494 2.34 10.50 12.10
N GLY A 495 1.06 10.40 11.69
CA GLY A 495 0.16 11.55 11.63
C GLY A 495 -0.04 12.20 12.99
N ARG A 496 -0.30 11.40 14.03
CA ARG A 496 -0.48 11.90 15.42
C ARG A 496 0.83 12.52 15.95
N ILE A 497 1.96 11.87 15.75
CA ILE A 497 3.30 12.37 16.17
C ILE A 497 3.61 13.68 15.44
N ALA A 498 3.34 13.76 14.11
CA ALA A 498 3.51 14.98 13.34
C ALA A 498 2.71 16.15 13.92
N ALA A 499 1.43 15.91 14.21
CA ALA A 499 0.54 16.91 14.78
C ALA A 499 1.02 17.39 16.16
N GLU A 500 1.40 16.47 17.05
CA GLU A 500 1.90 16.79 18.40
C GLU A 500 3.17 17.67 18.35
N ASN A 501 4.11 17.33 17.43
CA ASN A 501 5.33 18.10 17.29
C ASN A 501 5.12 19.40 16.50
N ALA A 502 4.25 19.42 15.48
CA ALA A 502 3.88 20.65 14.79
C ALA A 502 3.18 21.64 15.72
N VAL A 503 2.25 21.19 16.58
CA VAL A 503 1.59 22.07 17.58
C VAL A 503 2.58 22.62 18.61
N LYS A 504 3.58 21.81 19.04
CA LYS A 504 4.66 22.31 19.92
C LYS A 504 5.55 23.35 19.21
N TYR A 505 5.80 23.16 17.93
CA TYR A 505 6.66 24.05 17.14
C TYR A 505 6.02 25.42 16.88
N ILE A 506 4.69 25.49 16.72
CA ILE A 506 3.97 26.75 16.40
C ILE A 506 3.61 27.58 17.63
N LYS A 507 3.63 26.99 18.84
CA LYS A 507 3.44 27.67 20.14
C LYS A 507 4.72 28.34 20.60
#